data_951a37c843fb9348d93ac2998c7af0e8
#
_entry.id   951a37c843fb9348d93ac2998c7af0e8
#
_cell.length_a   1.000
_cell.length_b   1.000
_cell.length_c   1.000
_cell.angle_alpha   90.00
_cell.angle_beta   90.00
_cell.angle_gamma   90.00
#
_symmetry.space_group_name_H-M   'P 1'
#
loop_
_entity.id
_entity.type
_entity.pdbx_description
1 polymer ?
#
loop_
_entity_poly.entity_id
_entity_poly.type
_entity_poly.pdbx_seq_one_letter_code
_entity_poly.pdbx_strand_id
1 'polypeptide(L)'
;MQDFEKLGLFYLGRPVDAATGEVREEPLLYDSRDLVTHAVCLGMTGSGKTGLGIALLEEAAIDGVPALVIDPKGDLTNLLLTFPDLSAAEFEPWVQEEEARRKGQDVPAYEIGRAHV
;
A
#
# COMPACT_ATOMS: atom_id res chain seq x y z
N MET A 1 -4.28 -7.63 -21.06
CA MET A 1 -3.83 -6.84 -19.90
C MET A 1 -3.35 -5.51 -20.46
N GLN A 2 -4.02 -4.41 -20.15
CA GLN A 2 -3.55 -3.09 -20.59
C GLN A 2 -2.30 -2.76 -19.79
N ASP A 3 -1.22 -2.47 -20.50
CA ASP A 3 0.04 -2.03 -19.91
C ASP A 3 -0.12 -0.55 -19.52
N PHE A 4 -0.31 -0.29 -18.23
CA PHE A 4 -0.46 1.06 -17.68
C PHE A 4 0.88 1.65 -17.24
N GLU A 5 1.95 0.87 -17.27
CA GLU A 5 3.28 1.31 -16.84
C GLU A 5 3.90 2.21 -17.91
N LYS A 6 3.64 3.50 -17.78
CA LYS A 6 4.33 4.55 -18.53
C LYS A 6 5.11 5.41 -17.56
N LEU A 7 6.41 5.52 -17.78
CA LEU A 7 7.26 6.44 -17.02
C LEU A 7 6.63 7.84 -16.94
N GLY A 8 6.48 8.31 -15.71
CA GLY A 8 5.88 9.61 -15.43
C GLY A 8 4.37 9.60 -15.17
N LEU A 9 3.71 8.45 -15.23
CA LEU A 9 2.29 8.30 -14.90
C LEU A 9 2.12 7.28 -13.77
N PHE A 10 1.78 7.77 -12.58
CA PHE A 10 1.55 6.96 -11.40
C PHE A 10 0.14 6.37 -11.41
N TYR A 11 0.03 5.07 -11.24
CA TYR A 11 -1.23 4.39 -11.08
C TYR A 11 -1.71 4.47 -9.61
N LEU A 12 -2.75 5.22 -9.34
CA LEU A 12 -3.27 5.41 -7.98
C LEU A 12 -4.46 4.50 -7.64
N GLY A 13 -4.97 3.76 -8.61
CA GLY A 13 -6.12 2.88 -8.42
C GLY A 13 -7.20 3.08 -9.48
N ARG A 14 -8.45 2.85 -9.10
CA ARG A 14 -9.63 3.05 -9.97
C ARG A 14 -10.64 3.96 -9.29
N PRO A 15 -11.25 4.88 -10.03
CA PRO A 15 -12.31 5.72 -9.49
C PRO A 15 -13.52 4.88 -9.08
N VAL A 16 -14.16 5.30 -7.99
CA VAL A 16 -15.43 4.73 -7.53
C VAL A 16 -16.53 5.76 -7.77
N ASP A 17 -17.62 5.36 -8.38
CA ASP A 17 -18.79 6.21 -8.50
C ASP A 17 -19.41 6.43 -7.12
N ALA A 18 -19.50 7.69 -6.70
CA ALA A 18 -19.96 8.03 -5.36
C ALA A 18 -21.47 7.73 -5.12
N ALA A 19 -22.27 7.65 -6.18
CA ALA A 19 -23.69 7.41 -6.08
C ALA A 19 -24.04 5.92 -6.09
N THR A 20 -23.32 5.12 -6.91
CA THR A 20 -23.59 3.69 -7.08
C THR A 20 -22.65 2.79 -6.28
N GLY A 21 -21.47 3.28 -5.88
CA GLY A 21 -20.41 2.49 -5.29
C GLY A 21 -19.67 1.59 -6.28
N GLU A 22 -19.95 1.72 -7.57
CA GLU A 22 -19.31 0.90 -8.60
C GLU A 22 -17.90 1.38 -8.91
N VAL A 23 -16.96 0.44 -9.04
CA VAL A 23 -15.59 0.71 -9.46
C VAL A 23 -15.56 0.84 -10.97
N ARG A 24 -15.04 1.96 -11.48
CA ARG A 24 -14.88 2.18 -12.93
C ARG A 24 -13.71 1.33 -13.47
N GLU A 25 -13.83 0.93 -14.72
CA GLU A 25 -12.77 0.13 -15.38
C GLU A 25 -11.51 0.96 -15.69
N GLU A 26 -11.68 2.25 -15.93
CA GLU A 26 -10.59 3.16 -16.27
C GLU A 26 -9.67 3.40 -15.07
N PRO A 27 -8.33 3.31 -15.24
CA PRO A 27 -7.39 3.61 -14.16
C PRO A 27 -7.35 5.10 -13.83
N LEU A 28 -7.12 5.41 -12.58
CA LEU A 28 -6.77 6.76 -12.12
C LEU A 28 -5.25 6.91 -12.23
N LEU A 29 -4.82 7.67 -13.21
CA LEU A 29 -3.41 7.98 -13.45
C LEU A 29 -3.09 9.40 -13.00
N TYR A 30 -1.96 9.59 -12.34
CA TYR A 30 -1.47 10.88 -11.86
C TYR A 30 -0.12 11.20 -12.53
N ASP A 31 -0.01 12.38 -13.11
CA ASP A 31 1.25 12.81 -13.77
C ASP A 31 2.29 13.16 -12.69
N SER A 32 3.44 12.49 -12.73
CA SER A 32 4.52 12.69 -11.75
C SER A 32 5.08 14.13 -11.77
N ARG A 33 4.90 14.86 -12.88
CA ARG A 33 5.29 16.27 -12.97
C ARG A 33 4.50 17.17 -12.04
N ASP A 34 3.30 16.75 -11.63
CA ASP A 34 2.46 17.49 -10.70
C ASP A 34 2.91 17.34 -9.24
N LEU A 35 3.86 16.42 -8.96
CA LEU A 35 4.46 16.24 -7.63
C LEU A 35 5.32 17.41 -7.14
N VAL A 36 5.52 18.43 -7.97
CA VAL A 36 6.19 19.69 -7.57
C VAL A 36 5.33 20.58 -6.66
N THR A 37 4.09 20.17 -6.42
CA THR A 37 3.14 20.87 -5.56
C THR A 37 2.91 20.11 -4.25
N HIS A 38 2.23 20.76 -3.30
CA HIS A 38 1.89 20.14 -2.02
C HIS A 38 0.53 19.42 -2.10
N ALA A 39 0.42 18.29 -1.45
CA ALA A 39 -0.84 17.58 -1.28
C ALA A 39 -1.07 17.23 0.18
N VAL A 40 -2.33 17.07 0.56
CA VAL A 40 -2.74 16.62 1.90
C VAL A 40 -3.73 15.48 1.75
N CYS A 41 -3.44 14.34 2.37
CA CYS A 41 -4.34 13.19 2.43
C CYS A 41 -5.10 13.20 3.76
N LEU A 42 -6.41 13.42 3.71
CA LEU A 42 -7.29 13.47 4.87
C LEU A 42 -8.26 12.29 4.87
N GLY A 43 -8.52 11.77 6.05
CA GLY A 43 -9.48 10.68 6.22
C GLY A 43 -9.47 10.13 7.64
N MET A 44 -10.51 9.38 8.00
CA MET A 44 -10.61 8.68 9.27
C MET A 44 -9.64 7.49 9.33
N THR A 45 -9.44 6.93 10.52
CA THR A 45 -8.73 5.66 10.69
C THR A 45 -9.43 4.56 9.86
N GLY A 46 -8.64 3.76 9.14
CA GLY A 46 -9.17 2.70 8.27
C GLY A 46 -9.67 3.18 6.89
N SER A 47 -9.57 4.46 6.55
CA SER A 47 -9.99 5.00 5.25
C SER A 47 -9.01 4.79 4.10
N GLY A 48 -7.88 4.10 4.32
CA GLY A 48 -6.89 3.82 3.28
C GLY A 48 -5.83 4.90 3.06
N LYS A 49 -5.68 5.91 3.95
CA LYS A 49 -4.65 6.96 3.79
C LYS A 49 -3.24 6.42 3.62
N THR A 50 -2.86 5.48 4.48
CA THR A 50 -1.53 4.86 4.43
C THR A 50 -1.36 4.08 3.14
N GLY A 51 -2.40 3.35 2.69
CA GLY A 51 -2.38 2.63 1.41
C GLY A 51 -2.16 3.56 0.20
N LEU A 52 -2.81 4.73 0.18
CA LEU A 52 -2.56 5.72 -0.87
C LEU A 52 -1.12 6.25 -0.84
N GLY A 53 -0.59 6.50 0.37
CA GLY A 53 0.82 6.91 0.54
C GLY A 53 1.80 5.84 0.06
N ILE A 54 1.50 4.58 0.34
CA ILE A 54 2.28 3.42 -0.12
C ILE A 54 2.26 3.35 -1.65
N ALA A 55 1.09 3.41 -2.27
CA ALA A 55 0.96 3.38 -3.73
C ALA A 55 1.79 4.49 -4.41
N LEU A 56 1.74 5.72 -3.89
CA LEU A 56 2.57 6.82 -4.40
C LEU A 56 4.08 6.55 -4.28
N LEU A 57 4.52 5.95 -3.19
CA LEU A 57 5.95 5.64 -2.97
C LEU A 57 6.41 4.49 -3.86
N GLU A 58 5.56 3.48 -4.08
CA GLU A 58 5.84 2.36 -4.98
C GLU A 58 5.97 2.84 -6.42
N GLU A 59 5.03 3.66 -6.90
CA GLU A 59 5.09 4.25 -8.24
C GLU A 59 6.34 5.15 -8.41
N ALA A 60 6.67 5.96 -7.39
CA ALA A 60 7.90 6.75 -7.40
C ALA A 60 9.15 5.88 -7.50
N ALA A 61 9.18 4.74 -6.80
CA ALA A 61 10.30 3.80 -6.84
C ALA A 61 10.41 3.12 -8.22
N ILE A 62 9.29 2.72 -8.82
CA ILE A 62 9.24 2.13 -10.16
C ILE A 62 9.78 3.12 -11.20
N ASP A 63 9.38 4.38 -11.13
CA ASP A 63 9.82 5.44 -12.05
C ASP A 63 11.21 6.01 -11.72
N GLY A 64 11.87 5.54 -10.67
CA GLY A 64 13.17 6.03 -10.25
C GLY A 64 13.15 7.46 -9.68
N VAL A 65 11.98 7.94 -9.23
CA VAL A 65 11.83 9.23 -8.58
C VAL A 65 12.30 9.13 -7.13
N PRO A 66 13.33 9.89 -6.70
CA PRO A 66 13.81 9.83 -5.33
C PRO A 66 12.76 10.37 -4.35
N ALA A 67 12.53 9.64 -3.26
CA ALA A 67 11.59 10.00 -2.23
C ALA A 67 12.27 10.08 -0.86
N LEU A 68 11.95 11.11 -0.08
CA LEU A 68 12.32 11.22 1.33
C LEU A 68 11.06 11.06 2.17
N VAL A 69 11.03 10.01 2.99
CA VAL A 69 9.89 9.67 3.83
C VAL A 69 10.18 10.01 5.29
N ILE A 70 9.34 10.84 5.90
CA ILE A 70 9.38 11.15 7.32
C ILE A 70 8.19 10.44 7.97
N ASP A 71 8.45 9.33 8.64
CA ASP A 71 7.43 8.44 9.22
C ASP A 71 7.64 8.28 10.74
N PRO A 72 7.14 9.21 11.56
CA PRO A 72 7.27 9.13 13.02
C PRO A 72 6.57 7.93 13.65
N LYS A 73 5.62 7.33 12.94
CA LYS A 73 4.82 6.19 13.41
C LYS A 73 5.43 4.84 13.04
N GLY A 74 6.24 4.80 11.98
CA GLY A 74 6.91 3.59 11.51
C GLY A 74 6.03 2.63 10.69
N ASP A 75 4.86 3.07 10.23
CA ASP A 75 3.95 2.22 9.43
C ASP A 75 4.49 1.95 8.02
N LEU A 76 5.29 2.86 7.46
CA LEU A 76 5.79 2.79 6.08
C LEU A 76 7.06 1.95 5.93
N THR A 77 7.70 1.56 7.02
CA THR A 77 8.90 0.70 6.98
C THR A 77 8.61 -0.68 6.39
N ASN A 78 7.34 -1.11 6.45
CA ASN A 78 6.89 -2.38 5.84
C ASN A 78 7.04 -2.41 4.31
N LEU A 79 7.15 -1.26 3.63
CA LEU A 79 7.47 -1.18 2.20
C LEU A 79 8.80 -1.82 1.83
N LEU A 80 9.72 -1.92 2.79
CA LEU A 80 11.03 -2.54 2.59
C LEU A 80 10.99 -4.08 2.68
N LEU A 81 9.84 -4.64 3.06
CA LEU A 81 9.62 -6.07 3.19
C LEU A 81 8.87 -6.58 1.95
N THR A 82 9.48 -7.49 1.24
CA THR A 82 8.86 -8.16 0.09
C THR A 82 8.72 -9.66 0.39
N PHE A 83 7.54 -10.19 0.12
CA PHE A 83 7.20 -11.60 0.33
C PHE A 83 6.66 -12.19 -0.98
N PRO A 84 7.56 -12.60 -1.91
CA PRO A 84 7.19 -12.97 -3.28
C PRO A 84 6.17 -14.13 -3.34
N ASP A 85 6.29 -15.08 -2.43
CA ASP A 85 5.45 -16.29 -2.42
C ASP A 85 4.24 -16.16 -1.48
N LEU A 86 4.18 -15.10 -0.67
CA LEU A 86 3.16 -14.88 0.36
C LEU A 86 2.97 -16.12 1.26
N SER A 87 4.05 -16.85 1.50
CA SER A 87 4.05 -18.06 2.31
C SER A 87 4.16 -17.73 3.81
N ALA A 88 3.55 -18.55 4.67
CA ALA A 88 3.64 -18.37 6.12
C ALA A 88 5.09 -18.33 6.62
N ALA A 89 5.97 -19.11 6.01
CA ALA A 89 7.39 -19.17 6.37
C ALA A 89 8.15 -17.85 6.12
N GLU A 90 7.74 -17.05 5.12
CA GLU A 90 8.34 -15.74 4.87
C GLU A 90 7.94 -14.71 5.93
N PHE A 91 6.75 -14.86 6.52
CA PHE A 91 6.26 -13.96 7.56
C PHE A 91 6.72 -14.34 8.97
N GLU A 92 7.01 -15.62 9.21
CA GLU A 92 7.36 -16.15 10.54
C GLU A 92 8.42 -15.32 11.29
N PRO A 93 9.55 -14.87 10.68
CA PRO A 93 10.55 -14.06 11.35
C PRO A 93 10.06 -12.68 11.81
N TRP A 94 8.94 -12.21 11.24
CA TRP A 94 8.40 -10.86 11.45
C TRP A 94 7.16 -10.84 12.34
N VAL A 95 6.69 -12.01 12.77
CA VAL A 95 5.52 -12.12 13.64
C VAL A 95 5.91 -11.88 15.09
N GLN A 96 5.21 -10.97 15.73
CA GLN A 96 5.30 -10.78 17.16
C GLN A 96 4.36 -11.77 17.85
N GLU A 97 4.91 -12.80 18.49
CA GLU A 97 4.13 -13.82 19.19
C GLU A 97 3.15 -13.27 20.21
N GLU A 98 3.52 -12.16 20.88
CA GLU A 98 2.65 -11.50 21.86
C GLU A 98 1.39 -10.91 21.19
N GLU A 99 1.49 -10.44 19.97
CA GLU A 99 0.34 -9.90 19.23
C GLU A 99 -0.59 -11.01 18.76
N ALA A 100 -0.05 -12.12 18.29
CA ALA A 100 -0.83 -13.30 17.93
C ALA A 100 -1.62 -13.84 19.14
N ARG A 101 -0.96 -13.96 20.30
CA ARG A 101 -1.61 -14.39 21.56
C ARG A 101 -2.70 -13.43 22.02
N ARG A 102 -2.52 -12.11 21.88
CA ARG A 102 -3.56 -11.12 22.22
C ARG A 102 -4.81 -11.26 21.39
N LYS A 103 -4.68 -11.70 20.13
CA LYS A 103 -5.80 -11.94 19.22
C LYS A 103 -6.40 -13.34 19.35
N GLY A 104 -5.88 -14.17 20.27
CA GLY A 104 -6.35 -15.53 20.49
C GLY A 104 -6.13 -16.47 19.30
N GLN A 105 -5.16 -16.13 18.44
CA GLN A 105 -4.77 -16.92 17.29
C GLN A 105 -3.42 -17.59 17.55
N ASP A 106 -3.24 -18.78 17.02
CA ASP A 106 -1.91 -19.38 16.94
C ASP A 106 -1.08 -18.65 15.86
N VAL A 107 0.23 -18.71 15.97
CA VAL A 107 1.15 -17.97 15.08
C VAL A 107 0.87 -18.25 13.60
N PRO A 108 0.71 -19.51 13.13
CA PRO A 108 0.40 -19.79 11.73
C PRO A 108 -0.91 -19.20 11.23
N ALA A 109 -1.99 -19.22 12.03
CA ALA A 109 -3.27 -18.64 11.63
C ALA A 109 -3.21 -17.11 11.57
N TYR A 110 -2.42 -16.48 12.44
CA TYR A 110 -2.21 -15.04 12.44
C TYR A 110 -1.41 -14.58 11.20
N GLU A 111 -0.42 -15.37 10.79
CA GLU A 111 0.40 -15.12 9.60
C GLU A 111 -0.45 -15.13 8.33
N ILE A 112 -1.27 -16.16 8.14
CA ILE A 112 -2.16 -16.28 6.97
C ILE A 112 -3.11 -15.08 6.91
N GLY A 113 -3.65 -14.62 8.04
CA GLY A 113 -4.52 -13.45 8.11
C GLY A 113 -3.83 -12.15 7.69
N ARG A 114 -2.53 -12.01 7.92
CA ARG A 114 -1.73 -10.82 7.49
C ARG A 114 -1.36 -10.84 6.02
N ALA A 115 -1.15 -12.00 5.44
CA ALA A 115 -0.83 -12.15 4.02
C ALA A 115 -1.98 -11.77 3.09
N HIS A 116 -3.21 -11.66 3.60
CA HIS A 116 -4.41 -11.38 2.82
C HIS A 116 -5.01 -9.97 3.06
N VAL A 117 -4.29 -9.07 3.73
CA VAL A 117 -4.78 -7.69 4.01
C VAL A 117 -4.15 -6.69 3.07
#